data_34d26227c12c232472978823240c294e
#
_entry.id   34d26227c12c232472978823240c294e
#
_cell.length_a   1.000
_cell.length_b   1.000
_cell.length_c   1.000
_cell.angle_alpha   90.00
_cell.angle_beta   90.00
_cell.angle_gamma   90.00
#
_symmetry.space_group_name_H-M   'P 1'
#
loop_
_entity.id
_entity.type
_entity.pdbx_description
1 polymer ?
#
loop_
_entity_poly.entity_id
_entity_poly.type
_entity_poly.pdbx_seq_one_letter_code
_entity_poly.pdbx_strand_id
1 'polypeptide(L)'
;FTVPKKDTDKLRVILDVNDLNQYVHCPYFKMLTLRDVKLLLPKGFYTVSLDLKDGYWHVPIAPAKRPYLGFRYLGTDYWFRALPFGLNVAPRIFTKLVTAVVRIISGLGIFILAYLDDLLIAAPSASLCAEHLQTVLTVLSNHGWIVNLRKSRLHPSQSFQWLGLHWDLALYQCSLTDLTQVRIHQWVVTLLTLPLVSRRQIMQ
;
A
#
# COMPACT_ATOMS: atom_id res chain seq x y z
N PHE A 1 -12.73 14.27 8.92
CA PHE A 1 -12.14 15.18 7.93
C PHE A 1 -11.82 14.44 6.63
N THR A 2 -11.56 15.20 5.58
CA THR A 2 -11.20 14.63 4.27
C THR A 2 -9.81 15.08 3.85
N VAL A 3 -9.10 14.22 3.11
CA VAL A 3 -7.82 14.56 2.44
C VAL A 3 -7.94 14.28 0.94
N PRO A 4 -7.36 15.11 0.09
CA PRO A 4 -7.31 14.84 -1.35
C PRO A 4 -6.63 13.49 -1.63
N LYS A 5 -7.19 12.70 -2.55
CA LYS A 5 -6.47 11.55 -3.11
C LYS A 5 -5.47 12.07 -4.14
N LYS A 6 -4.25 11.51 -4.12
CA LYS A 6 -3.23 11.85 -5.11
C LYS A 6 -3.75 11.53 -6.53
N ASP A 7 -3.51 12.43 -7.45
CA ASP A 7 -3.84 12.31 -8.89
C ASP A 7 -5.33 12.12 -9.22
N THR A 8 -6.24 12.58 -8.35
CA THR A 8 -7.69 12.55 -8.60
C THR A 8 -8.39 13.70 -7.87
N ASP A 9 -9.56 14.15 -8.39
CA ASP A 9 -10.44 15.12 -7.70
C ASP A 9 -11.22 14.48 -6.53
N LYS A 10 -10.94 13.23 -6.20
CA LYS A 10 -11.63 12.50 -5.14
C LYS A 10 -11.01 12.78 -3.79
N LEU A 11 -11.86 12.80 -2.77
CA LEU A 11 -11.48 12.94 -1.38
C LEU A 11 -11.39 11.56 -0.70
N ARG A 12 -10.46 11.42 0.23
CA ARG A 12 -10.38 10.30 1.17
C ARG A 12 -11.01 10.75 2.48
N VAL A 13 -12.03 10.07 2.93
CA VAL A 13 -12.62 10.29 4.25
C VAL A 13 -11.73 9.61 5.29
N ILE A 14 -11.29 10.38 6.28
CA ILE A 14 -10.52 9.88 7.41
C ILE A 14 -11.38 10.09 8.66
N LEU A 15 -11.66 9.01 9.35
CA LEU A 15 -12.36 9.06 10.61
C LEU A 15 -11.37 9.48 11.72
N ASP A 16 -11.71 10.54 12.44
CA ASP A 16 -10.95 10.88 13.65
C ASP A 16 -11.41 9.96 14.78
N VAL A 17 -10.58 9.03 15.13
CA VAL A 17 -10.80 8.04 16.18
C VAL A 17 -9.64 8.02 17.18
N ASN A 18 -9.01 9.18 17.41
CA ASN A 18 -7.88 9.28 18.33
C ASN A 18 -8.24 8.77 19.74
N ASP A 19 -9.42 9.14 20.25
CA ASP A 19 -9.89 8.67 21.55
C ASP A 19 -10.13 7.17 21.55
N LEU A 20 -10.78 6.63 20.51
CA LEU A 20 -11.00 5.19 20.38
C LEU A 20 -9.67 4.42 20.27
N ASN A 21 -8.70 4.95 19.55
CA ASN A 21 -7.39 4.30 19.37
C ASN A 21 -6.64 4.08 20.69
N GLN A 22 -6.92 4.84 21.73
CA GLN A 22 -6.33 4.64 23.06
C GLN A 22 -6.82 3.35 23.73
N TYR A 23 -8.03 2.90 23.38
CA TYR A 23 -8.66 1.68 23.93
C TYR A 23 -8.51 0.48 23.00
N VAL A 24 -8.05 0.69 21.75
CA VAL A 24 -7.88 -0.40 20.78
C VAL A 24 -6.43 -0.91 20.85
N HIS A 25 -6.27 -2.10 21.41
CA HIS A 25 -4.96 -2.75 21.44
C HIS A 25 -4.50 -3.13 20.04
N CYS A 26 -3.40 -2.54 19.60
CA CYS A 26 -2.74 -2.85 18.34
C CYS A 26 -1.41 -3.58 18.61
N PRO A 27 -1.38 -4.93 18.56
CA PRO A 27 -0.13 -5.67 18.70
C PRO A 27 0.87 -5.27 17.64
N TYR A 28 2.15 -5.31 18.00
CA TYR A 28 3.22 -5.09 17.04
C TYR A 28 3.08 -6.06 15.85
N PHE A 29 3.28 -5.56 14.66
CA PHE A 29 3.36 -6.36 13.44
C PHE A 29 4.42 -5.77 12.50
N LYS A 30 5.10 -6.64 11.80
CA LYS A 30 6.13 -6.25 10.83
C LYS A 30 5.51 -6.21 9.43
N MET A 31 5.68 -5.08 8.75
CA MET A 31 5.42 -4.97 7.32
C MET A 31 6.71 -5.20 6.54
N LEU A 32 6.58 -5.51 5.27
CA LEU A 32 7.70 -5.59 4.35
C LEU A 32 8.47 -4.25 4.34
N THR A 33 9.79 -4.31 4.46
CA THR A 33 10.65 -3.13 4.37
C THR A 33 11.34 -3.06 3.02
N LEU A 34 11.82 -1.88 2.62
CA LEU A 34 12.61 -1.72 1.39
C LEU A 34 13.86 -2.62 1.38
N ARG A 35 14.46 -2.85 2.56
CA ARG A 35 15.58 -3.79 2.71
C ARG A 35 15.15 -5.23 2.41
N ASP A 36 14.00 -5.64 2.93
CA ASP A 36 13.46 -6.98 2.65
C ASP A 36 13.18 -7.15 1.15
N VAL A 37 12.60 -6.12 0.50
CA VAL A 37 12.35 -6.12 -0.95
C VAL A 37 13.64 -6.31 -1.74
N LYS A 38 14.70 -5.55 -1.44
CA LYS A 38 15.99 -5.66 -2.10
C LYS A 38 16.62 -7.04 -1.95
N LEU A 39 16.46 -7.68 -0.80
CA LEU A 39 16.99 -9.02 -0.54
C LEU A 39 16.18 -10.12 -1.23
N LEU A 40 14.88 -9.92 -1.40
CA LEU A 40 13.96 -10.93 -1.95
C LEU A 40 13.87 -10.89 -3.46
N LEU A 41 13.98 -9.70 -4.09
CA LEU A 41 13.86 -9.57 -5.56
C LEU A 41 15.08 -10.13 -6.26
N PRO A 42 14.92 -11.15 -7.14
CA PRO A 42 16.05 -11.72 -7.86
C PRO A 42 16.53 -10.79 -8.99
N LYS A 43 17.85 -10.78 -9.22
CA LYS A 43 18.45 -10.10 -10.37
C LYS A 43 17.91 -10.67 -11.68
N GLY A 44 17.67 -9.81 -12.66
CA GLY A 44 17.26 -10.21 -14.01
C GLY A 44 15.77 -10.56 -14.16
N PHE A 45 14.99 -10.58 -13.07
CA PHE A 45 13.55 -10.88 -13.13
C PHE A 45 12.75 -9.74 -13.78
N TYR A 46 11.67 -10.13 -14.44
CA TYR A 46 10.63 -9.24 -14.95
C TYR A 46 9.52 -9.08 -13.91
N THR A 47 8.96 -7.90 -13.79
CA THR A 47 7.95 -7.59 -12.78
C THR A 47 6.72 -6.91 -13.36
N VAL A 48 5.59 -7.17 -12.74
CA VAL A 48 4.34 -6.40 -12.86
C VAL A 48 3.87 -5.98 -11.48
N SER A 49 3.16 -4.85 -11.38
CA SER A 49 2.61 -4.39 -10.11
C SER A 49 1.12 -4.16 -10.17
N LEU A 50 0.40 -4.53 -9.11
CA LEU A 50 -1.03 -4.37 -8.97
C LEU A 50 -1.35 -3.48 -7.77
N ASP A 51 -2.29 -2.56 -7.94
CA ASP A 51 -2.88 -1.72 -6.89
C ASP A 51 -4.26 -2.28 -6.54
N LEU A 52 -4.51 -2.61 -5.28
CA LEU A 52 -5.83 -3.05 -4.83
C LEU A 52 -6.73 -1.82 -4.63
N LYS A 53 -7.84 -1.78 -5.35
CA LYS A 53 -8.75 -0.65 -5.32
C LYS A 53 -9.39 -0.48 -3.95
N ASP A 54 -9.21 0.70 -3.33
CA ASP A 54 -9.85 1.07 -2.06
C ASP A 54 -9.63 0.01 -0.95
N GLY A 55 -8.41 -0.49 -0.80
CA GLY A 55 -7.99 -1.67 -0.04
C GLY A 55 -8.73 -1.94 1.28
N TYR A 56 -8.77 -0.97 2.20
CA TYR A 56 -9.44 -1.14 3.49
C TYR A 56 -10.95 -1.41 3.38
N TRP A 57 -11.60 -0.98 2.30
CA TRP A 57 -13.03 -1.18 2.13
C TRP A 57 -13.42 -2.62 1.78
N HIS A 58 -12.45 -3.47 1.45
CA HIS A 58 -12.67 -4.92 1.34
C HIS A 58 -12.89 -5.60 2.70
N VAL A 59 -12.60 -4.92 3.81
CA VAL A 59 -12.68 -5.48 5.15
C VAL A 59 -13.97 -5.03 5.84
N PRO A 60 -14.99 -5.89 5.97
CA PRO A 60 -16.23 -5.53 6.61
C PRO A 60 -16.06 -5.39 8.14
N ILE A 61 -16.79 -4.46 8.73
CA ILE A 61 -16.92 -4.31 10.18
C ILE A 61 -18.15 -5.09 10.67
N ALA A 62 -17.94 -5.91 11.68
CA ALA A 62 -19.04 -6.64 12.34
C ALA A 62 -20.16 -5.67 12.78
N PRO A 63 -21.43 -5.96 12.50
CA PRO A 63 -22.54 -5.03 12.78
C PRO A 63 -22.54 -4.46 14.20
N ALA A 64 -22.28 -5.27 15.20
CA ALA A 64 -22.21 -4.86 16.61
C ALA A 64 -21.07 -3.89 16.93
N LYS A 65 -20.06 -3.74 16.05
CA LYS A 65 -18.92 -2.84 16.25
C LYS A 65 -19.02 -1.55 15.44
N ARG A 66 -19.96 -1.45 14.50
CA ARG A 66 -20.13 -0.25 13.65
C ARG A 66 -20.46 1.02 14.44
N PRO A 67 -21.25 1.00 15.53
CA PRO A 67 -21.53 2.21 16.30
C PRO A 67 -20.28 2.92 16.86
N TYR A 68 -19.20 2.17 17.14
CA TYR A 68 -17.91 2.74 17.58
C TYR A 68 -17.17 3.50 16.47
N LEU A 69 -17.58 3.32 15.22
CA LEU A 69 -16.97 3.93 14.03
C LEU A 69 -17.97 4.89 13.36
N GLY A 70 -18.73 5.57 14.21
CA GLY A 70 -19.75 6.54 13.80
C GLY A 70 -19.18 7.94 13.60
N PHE A 71 -19.88 8.73 12.78
CA PHE A 71 -19.66 10.16 12.63
C PHE A 71 -20.97 10.86 12.26
N ARG A 72 -21.06 12.15 12.59
CA ARG A 72 -22.22 12.98 12.22
C ARG A 72 -21.84 13.87 11.05
N TYR A 73 -22.73 13.92 10.07
CA TYR A 73 -22.60 14.83 8.92
C TYR A 73 -23.95 15.43 8.57
N LEU A 74 -24.03 16.75 8.52
CA LEU A 74 -25.26 17.51 8.24
C LEU A 74 -26.45 17.06 9.12
N GLY A 75 -26.20 16.86 10.41
CA GLY A 75 -27.23 16.46 11.37
C GLY A 75 -27.63 14.97 11.35
N THR A 76 -27.07 14.18 10.42
CA THR A 76 -27.37 12.75 10.28
C THR A 76 -26.18 11.92 10.78
N ASP A 77 -26.49 10.84 11.51
CA ASP A 77 -25.49 9.91 12.03
C ASP A 77 -25.21 8.80 11.00
N TYR A 78 -23.93 8.53 10.78
CA TYR A 78 -23.42 7.50 9.87
C TYR A 78 -22.45 6.58 10.58
N TRP A 79 -22.36 5.33 10.12
CA TRP A 79 -21.42 4.33 10.64
C TRP A 79 -20.64 3.68 9.49
N PHE A 80 -19.34 3.53 9.68
CA PHE A 80 -18.55 2.78 8.73
C PHE A 80 -18.95 1.30 8.72
N ARG A 81 -19.26 0.78 7.54
CA ARG A 81 -19.54 -0.65 7.32
C ARG A 81 -18.31 -1.45 6.99
N ALA A 82 -17.26 -0.77 6.56
CA ALA A 82 -15.95 -1.32 6.23
C ALA A 82 -14.86 -0.59 7.00
N LEU A 83 -13.65 -1.13 7.01
CA LEU A 83 -12.50 -0.65 7.77
C LEU A 83 -12.14 0.80 7.39
N PRO A 84 -12.23 1.78 8.30
CA PRO A 84 -11.95 3.17 7.98
C PRO A 84 -10.46 3.50 8.04
N PHE A 85 -10.08 4.55 7.32
CA PHE A 85 -8.83 5.24 7.58
C PHE A 85 -8.91 6.00 8.92
N GLY A 86 -7.83 5.99 9.70
CA GLY A 86 -7.73 6.60 11.02
C GLY A 86 -7.64 5.57 12.17
N LEU A 87 -8.17 4.37 11.99
CA LEU A 87 -8.11 3.31 13.00
C LEU A 87 -6.70 2.69 13.02
N ASN A 88 -6.05 2.68 14.20
CA ASN A 88 -4.65 2.25 14.38
C ASN A 88 -4.39 0.80 13.99
N VAL A 89 -5.37 -0.10 14.15
CA VAL A 89 -5.28 -1.53 13.78
C VAL A 89 -5.56 -1.81 12.31
N ALA A 90 -6.05 -0.81 11.53
CA ALA A 90 -6.44 -1.02 10.14
C ALA A 90 -5.31 -1.58 9.26
N PRO A 91 -4.09 -1.03 9.28
CA PRO A 91 -2.98 -1.57 8.50
C PRO A 91 -2.67 -3.03 8.84
N ARG A 92 -2.71 -3.38 10.13
CA ARG A 92 -2.44 -4.74 10.59
C ARG A 92 -3.51 -5.74 10.12
N ILE A 93 -4.78 -5.40 10.27
CA ILE A 93 -5.90 -6.26 9.85
C ILE A 93 -5.84 -6.48 8.34
N PHE A 94 -5.65 -5.40 7.58
CA PHE A 94 -5.56 -5.45 6.13
C PHE A 94 -4.36 -6.30 5.67
N THR A 95 -3.17 -6.06 6.23
CA THR A 95 -1.98 -6.85 5.92
C THR A 95 -2.19 -8.35 6.19
N LYS A 96 -2.90 -8.72 7.28
CA LYS A 96 -3.21 -10.13 7.56
C LYS A 96 -4.06 -10.76 6.45
N LEU A 97 -5.07 -10.06 5.96
CA LEU A 97 -5.95 -10.55 4.89
C LEU A 97 -5.22 -10.65 3.56
N VAL A 98 -4.44 -9.63 3.20
CA VAL A 98 -3.59 -9.66 2.00
C VAL A 98 -2.58 -10.80 2.09
N THR A 99 -1.96 -11.01 3.26
CA THR A 99 -1.02 -12.13 3.46
C THR A 99 -1.69 -13.49 3.24
N ALA A 100 -2.96 -13.65 3.57
CA ALA A 100 -3.67 -14.91 3.34
C ALA A 100 -3.81 -15.22 1.84
N VAL A 101 -4.21 -14.25 1.02
CA VAL A 101 -4.32 -14.46 -0.44
C VAL A 101 -2.93 -14.59 -1.09
N VAL A 102 -1.94 -13.83 -0.62
CA VAL A 102 -0.54 -13.94 -1.06
C VAL A 102 0.00 -15.36 -0.81
N ARG A 103 -0.31 -15.99 0.31
CA ARG A 103 0.07 -17.38 0.58
C ARG A 103 -0.54 -18.38 -0.41
N ILE A 104 -1.80 -18.19 -0.80
CA ILE A 104 -2.46 -19.01 -1.83
C ILE A 104 -1.70 -18.88 -3.14
N ILE A 105 -1.41 -17.64 -3.57
CA ILE A 105 -0.68 -17.34 -4.81
C ILE A 105 0.74 -17.93 -4.77
N SER A 106 1.46 -17.74 -3.67
CA SER A 106 2.80 -18.31 -3.49
C SER A 106 2.79 -19.84 -3.50
N GLY A 107 1.72 -20.47 -3.01
CA GLY A 107 1.51 -21.91 -3.07
C GLY A 107 1.37 -22.47 -4.50
N LEU A 108 1.04 -21.61 -5.46
CA LEU A 108 1.04 -21.93 -6.90
C LEU A 108 2.43 -21.77 -7.55
N GLY A 109 3.47 -21.51 -6.78
CA GLY A 109 4.84 -21.29 -7.29
C GLY A 109 5.09 -19.89 -7.83
N ILE A 110 4.17 -18.93 -7.62
CA ILE A 110 4.28 -17.56 -8.11
C ILE A 110 5.00 -16.70 -7.08
N PHE A 111 6.07 -16.02 -7.50
CA PHE A 111 6.75 -15.05 -6.65
C PHE A 111 5.93 -13.76 -6.57
N ILE A 112 5.50 -13.41 -5.37
CA ILE A 112 4.70 -12.22 -5.09
C ILE A 112 5.11 -11.58 -3.78
N LEU A 113 5.25 -10.25 -3.79
CA LEU A 113 5.44 -9.42 -2.61
C LEU A 113 4.21 -8.51 -2.43
N ALA A 114 3.88 -8.20 -1.19
CA ALA A 114 2.77 -7.31 -0.86
C ALA A 114 3.19 -6.25 0.15
N TYR A 115 2.81 -5.02 -0.10
CA TYR A 115 2.92 -3.91 0.84
C TYR A 115 1.60 -3.16 0.87
N LEU A 116 0.78 -3.43 1.89
CA LEU A 116 -0.61 -2.97 1.96
C LEU A 116 -1.37 -3.33 0.67
N ASP A 117 -1.86 -2.34 -0.06
CA ASP A 117 -2.62 -2.45 -1.31
C ASP A 117 -1.75 -2.60 -2.57
N ASP A 118 -0.43 -2.47 -2.43
CA ASP A 118 0.53 -2.63 -3.52
C ASP A 118 1.08 -4.07 -3.59
N LEU A 119 0.81 -4.79 -4.68
CA LEU A 119 1.33 -6.11 -4.95
C LEU A 119 2.39 -6.05 -6.06
N LEU A 120 3.47 -6.81 -5.92
CA LEU A 120 4.53 -6.96 -6.92
C LEU A 120 4.72 -8.43 -7.25
N ILE A 121 4.52 -8.80 -8.52
CA ILE A 121 4.73 -10.14 -9.05
C ILE A 121 6.04 -10.13 -9.82
N ALA A 122 6.85 -11.18 -9.68
CA ALA A 122 8.10 -11.30 -10.41
C ALA A 122 8.27 -12.71 -11.00
N ALA A 123 8.95 -12.78 -12.17
CA ALA A 123 9.26 -14.04 -12.84
C ALA A 123 10.56 -13.90 -13.66
N PRO A 124 11.27 -15.02 -13.96
CA PRO A 124 12.52 -15.00 -14.69
C PRO A 124 12.40 -14.57 -16.16
N SER A 125 11.18 -14.62 -16.75
CA SER A 125 10.95 -14.16 -18.13
C SER A 125 9.70 -13.29 -18.21
N ALA A 126 9.63 -12.44 -19.24
CA ALA A 126 8.48 -11.58 -19.49
C ALA A 126 7.21 -12.41 -19.79
N SER A 127 7.33 -13.50 -20.55
CA SER A 127 6.21 -14.39 -20.85
C SER A 127 5.64 -15.05 -19.60
N LEU A 128 6.48 -15.62 -18.75
CA LEU A 128 6.05 -16.23 -17.49
C LEU A 128 5.47 -15.20 -16.51
N CYS A 129 6.03 -13.98 -16.48
CA CYS A 129 5.49 -12.90 -15.66
C CYS A 129 4.08 -12.50 -16.10
N ALA A 130 3.81 -12.46 -17.41
CA ALA A 130 2.48 -12.21 -17.97
C ALA A 130 1.49 -13.34 -17.65
N GLU A 131 1.93 -14.60 -17.72
CA GLU A 131 1.12 -15.77 -17.34
C GLU A 131 0.78 -15.74 -15.84
N HIS A 132 1.77 -15.49 -14.99
CA HIS A 132 1.57 -15.32 -13.54
C HIS A 132 0.59 -14.18 -13.23
N LEU A 133 0.66 -13.06 -13.96
CA LEU A 133 -0.29 -11.96 -13.81
C LEU A 133 -1.73 -12.42 -14.02
N GLN A 134 -2.03 -13.19 -15.09
CA GLN A 134 -3.39 -13.69 -15.36
C GLN A 134 -3.88 -14.61 -14.24
N THR A 135 -3.02 -15.49 -13.77
CA THR A 135 -3.33 -16.39 -12.65
C THR A 135 -3.63 -15.58 -11.38
N VAL A 136 -2.81 -14.59 -11.06
CA VAL A 136 -2.99 -13.74 -9.87
C VAL A 136 -4.28 -12.93 -9.97
N LEU A 137 -4.60 -12.35 -11.13
CA LEU A 137 -5.86 -11.62 -11.33
C LEU A 137 -7.08 -12.53 -11.10
N THR A 138 -7.02 -13.78 -11.59
CA THR A 138 -8.08 -14.78 -11.37
C THR A 138 -8.23 -15.13 -9.89
N VAL A 139 -7.11 -15.40 -9.20
CA VAL A 139 -7.13 -15.72 -7.76
C VAL A 139 -7.69 -14.53 -6.96
N LEU A 140 -7.24 -13.31 -7.23
CA LEU A 140 -7.73 -12.11 -6.54
C LEU A 140 -9.23 -11.92 -6.77
N SER A 141 -9.71 -12.03 -8.00
CA SER A 141 -11.12 -11.92 -8.36
C SER A 141 -11.98 -12.96 -7.64
N ASN A 142 -11.54 -14.22 -7.64
CA ASN A 142 -12.26 -15.33 -6.99
C ASN A 142 -12.36 -15.16 -5.46
N HIS A 143 -11.44 -14.39 -4.86
CA HIS A 143 -11.46 -14.06 -3.43
C HIS A 143 -12.07 -12.67 -3.15
N GLY A 144 -12.74 -12.05 -4.12
CA GLY A 144 -13.45 -10.78 -3.96
C GLY A 144 -12.55 -9.54 -3.92
N TRP A 145 -11.27 -9.65 -4.29
CA TRP A 145 -10.38 -8.50 -4.40
C TRP A 145 -10.59 -7.75 -5.70
N ILE A 146 -10.69 -6.43 -5.62
CA ILE A 146 -10.83 -5.56 -6.78
C ILE A 146 -9.49 -4.91 -7.08
N VAL A 147 -8.97 -5.11 -8.29
CA VAL A 147 -7.73 -4.51 -8.77
C VAL A 147 -8.02 -3.20 -9.49
N ASN A 148 -7.25 -2.17 -9.20
CA ASN A 148 -7.27 -0.90 -9.91
C ASN A 148 -6.35 -0.95 -11.14
N LEU A 149 -6.87 -1.43 -12.26
CA LEU A 149 -6.09 -1.62 -13.49
C LEU A 149 -5.43 -0.32 -13.99
N ARG A 150 -6.04 0.85 -13.74
CA ARG A 150 -5.48 2.16 -14.17
C ARG A 150 -4.21 2.54 -13.41
N LYS A 151 -4.08 2.11 -12.15
CA LYS A 151 -2.89 2.35 -11.32
C LYS A 151 -1.92 1.18 -11.34
N SER A 152 -2.36 0.03 -11.85
CA SER A 152 -1.54 -1.17 -11.99
C SER A 152 -0.66 -1.08 -13.22
N ARG A 153 0.54 -1.65 -13.13
CA ARG A 153 1.42 -1.81 -14.26
C ARG A 153 1.40 -3.27 -14.71
N LEU A 154 0.74 -3.49 -15.84
CA LEU A 154 0.40 -4.83 -16.33
C LEU A 154 1.41 -5.40 -17.34
N HIS A 155 2.33 -4.56 -17.84
CA HIS A 155 3.35 -4.98 -18.78
C HIS A 155 4.62 -5.37 -18.04
N PRO A 156 5.13 -6.61 -18.25
CA PRO A 156 6.37 -7.08 -17.62
C PRO A 156 7.56 -6.17 -17.96
N SER A 157 8.29 -5.76 -16.94
CA SER A 157 9.49 -4.91 -17.09
C SER A 157 10.51 -5.24 -16.00
N GLN A 158 11.78 -5.08 -16.33
CA GLN A 158 12.88 -5.15 -15.36
C GLN A 158 13.14 -3.79 -14.70
N SER A 159 12.67 -2.70 -15.32
CA SER A 159 12.80 -1.33 -14.81
C SER A 159 11.42 -0.80 -14.41
N PHE A 160 11.25 -0.41 -13.14
CA PHE A 160 9.93 -0.06 -12.59
C PHE A 160 10.01 0.83 -11.35
N GLN A 161 8.88 1.50 -11.06
CA GLN A 161 8.70 2.23 -9.82
C GLN A 161 7.81 1.42 -8.86
N TRP A 162 8.26 1.26 -7.61
CA TRP A 162 7.50 0.63 -6.54
C TRP A 162 7.95 1.11 -5.17
N LEU A 163 7.00 1.38 -4.27
CA LEU A 163 7.23 1.92 -2.93
C LEU A 163 8.11 3.18 -2.91
N GLY A 164 7.91 4.08 -3.87
CA GLY A 164 8.63 5.35 -3.95
C GLY A 164 10.07 5.27 -4.46
N LEU A 165 10.50 4.09 -4.89
CA LEU A 165 11.80 3.85 -5.51
C LEU A 165 11.67 3.44 -6.96
N HIS A 166 12.67 3.77 -7.74
CA HIS A 166 12.92 3.21 -9.06
C HIS A 166 13.84 2.00 -8.93
N TRP A 167 13.42 0.87 -9.47
CA TRP A 167 14.12 -0.41 -9.45
C TRP A 167 14.56 -0.77 -10.86
N ASP A 168 15.80 -1.23 -11.01
CA ASP A 168 16.33 -1.83 -12.21
C ASP A 168 16.91 -3.20 -11.86
N LEU A 169 16.20 -4.26 -12.22
CA LEU A 169 16.61 -5.63 -11.92
C LEU A 169 17.62 -6.18 -12.93
N ALA A 170 17.76 -5.57 -14.13
CA ALA A 170 18.82 -5.94 -15.08
C ALA A 170 20.18 -5.52 -14.53
N LEU A 171 20.29 -4.28 -14.06
CA LEU A 171 21.49 -3.74 -13.41
C LEU A 171 21.57 -4.10 -11.92
N TYR A 172 20.46 -4.58 -11.32
CA TYR A 172 20.33 -4.87 -9.90
C TYR A 172 20.56 -3.66 -9.02
N GLN A 173 19.94 -2.55 -9.37
CA GLN A 173 20.07 -1.25 -8.71
C GLN A 173 18.70 -0.72 -8.28
N CYS A 174 18.71 0.14 -7.26
CA CYS A 174 17.54 0.93 -6.88
C CYS A 174 17.97 2.36 -6.58
N SER A 175 17.15 3.31 -6.99
CA SER A 175 17.37 4.75 -6.79
C SER A 175 16.06 5.42 -6.33
N LEU A 176 16.18 6.62 -5.81
CA LEU A 176 15.02 7.46 -5.54
C LEU A 176 14.36 7.86 -6.88
N THR A 177 13.03 7.96 -6.89
CA THR A 177 12.33 8.56 -8.04
C THR A 177 12.65 10.05 -8.11
N ASP A 178 12.63 10.63 -9.32
CA ASP A 178 12.93 12.05 -9.53
C ASP A 178 12.05 12.95 -8.65
N LEU A 179 10.79 12.63 -8.53
CA LEU A 179 9.86 13.34 -7.65
C LEU A 179 10.30 13.28 -6.18
N THR A 180 10.77 12.14 -5.71
CA THR A 180 11.27 11.97 -4.34
C THR A 180 12.56 12.74 -4.14
N GLN A 181 13.48 12.75 -5.12
CA GLN A 181 14.71 13.53 -5.09
C GLN A 181 14.43 15.02 -5.00
N VAL A 182 13.54 15.55 -5.85
CA VAL A 182 13.12 16.97 -5.82
C VAL A 182 12.52 17.34 -4.47
N ARG A 183 11.63 16.50 -3.91
CA ARG A 183 11.04 16.76 -2.59
C ARG A 183 12.06 16.78 -1.47
N ILE A 184 13.00 15.83 -1.45
CA ILE A 184 14.08 15.80 -0.46
C ILE A 184 14.95 17.04 -0.60
N HIS A 185 15.31 17.41 -1.83
CA HIS A 185 16.11 18.61 -2.08
C HIS A 185 15.40 19.88 -1.57
N GLN A 186 14.14 20.08 -1.94
CA GLN A 186 13.33 21.21 -1.44
C GLN A 186 13.25 21.23 0.08
N TRP A 187 13.08 20.08 0.69
CA TRP A 187 12.99 19.98 2.14
C TRP A 187 14.33 20.31 2.83
N VAL A 188 15.44 19.79 2.30
CA VAL A 188 16.80 20.14 2.78
C VAL A 188 17.06 21.64 2.66
N VAL A 189 16.76 22.24 1.53
CA VAL A 189 16.91 23.70 1.32
C VAL A 189 16.06 24.47 2.35
N THR A 190 14.81 24.06 2.56
CA THR A 190 13.95 24.70 3.57
C THR A 190 14.54 24.59 4.97
N LEU A 191 15.08 23.43 5.35
CA LEU A 191 15.70 23.25 6.68
C LEU A 191 16.95 24.13 6.87
N LEU A 192 17.74 24.27 5.83
CA LEU A 192 18.97 25.09 5.85
C LEU A 192 18.68 26.60 5.95
N THR A 193 17.48 27.04 5.57
CA THR A 193 17.05 28.45 5.69
C THR A 193 16.44 28.77 7.05
N LEU A 194 16.15 27.78 7.88
CA LEU A 194 15.60 27.99 9.22
C LEU A 194 16.69 28.32 10.23
N PRO A 195 16.50 29.35 11.09
CA PRO A 195 17.49 29.74 12.10
C PRO A 195 17.64 28.68 13.21
N LEU A 196 16.61 27.91 13.47
CA LEU A 196 16.58 26.80 14.42
C LEU A 196 15.72 25.68 13.85
N VAL A 197 16.22 24.46 13.89
CA VAL A 197 15.51 23.28 13.40
C VAL A 197 15.24 22.33 14.56
N SER A 198 13.97 22.04 14.84
CA SER A 198 13.59 21.09 15.89
C SER A 198 13.81 19.64 15.40
N ARG A 199 14.08 18.72 16.35
CA ARG A 199 14.19 17.28 16.05
C ARG A 199 12.96 16.74 15.29
N ARG A 200 11.76 17.26 15.58
CA ARG A 200 10.52 16.86 14.90
C ARG A 200 10.50 17.26 13.43
N GLN A 201 11.07 18.44 13.10
CA GLN A 201 11.18 18.90 11.70
C GLN A 201 12.20 18.08 10.89
N ILE A 202 13.23 17.52 11.55
CA ILE A 202 14.22 16.65 10.87
C ILE A 202 13.64 15.25 10.60
N MET A 203 12.66 14.79 11.40
CA MET A 203 12.12 13.43 11.35
C MET A 203 10.84 13.29 10.51
N GLN A 204 10.38 14.36 9.84
CA GLN A 204 9.27 14.35 8.88
C GLN A 204 9.73 13.96 7.47
#